data_5f9ef5f8e4fda4fc1c5a7c87f2a50205
#
_entry.id   5f9ef5f8e4fda4fc1c5a7c87f2a50205
#
_cell.length_a   1.000
_cell.length_b   1.000
_cell.length_c   1.000
_cell.angle_alpha   90.00
_cell.angle_beta   90.00
_cell.angle_gamma   90.00
#
_symmetry.space_group_name_H-M   'P 1'
#
loop_
_entity.id
_entity.type
_entity.pdbx_description
1 polymer ?
#
loop_
_entity_poly.entity_id
_entity_poly.type
_entity_poly.pdbx_seq_one_letter_code
_entity_poly.pdbx_strand_id
1 'polypeptide(L)'
;ALAGPLRDARVLYNPIDVQAIKEKSAEFVPQRPEGKTLFCASGRLVPQKGFDRLVEACHRLAQAGFSFHLWILGEGPEGRKLEVLVRERGLQDRITFLGHQENPYPYMRAADWMVCSSRSEGHSTVISESLILGIPVVSTLCSGVREQLGDGEFGLIAGNDTQDLLRALEDILTERADRRDYGERALRGGSRVDLDGRMNALEGLFETNH
;
A
#
# COMPACT_ATOMS: atom_id res chain seq x y z
N ALA A 1 -22.22 -4.19 -34.87
CA ALA A 1 -22.04 -2.74 -34.70
C ALA A 1 -21.15 -2.56 -33.51
N LEU A 2 -19.90 -2.09 -33.68
CA LEU A 2 -19.00 -1.71 -32.60
C LEU A 2 -19.54 -0.40 -32.03
N ALA A 3 -19.81 -0.36 -30.73
CA ALA A 3 -20.16 0.86 -30.04
C ALA A 3 -19.04 1.87 -30.25
N GLY A 4 -19.39 3.09 -30.69
CA GLY A 4 -18.43 4.18 -30.85
C GLY A 4 -17.77 4.55 -29.50
N PRO A 5 -16.72 5.37 -29.50
CA PRO A 5 -16.03 5.74 -28.28
C PRO A 5 -17.00 6.39 -27.32
N LEU A 6 -17.06 5.87 -26.08
CA LEU A 6 -17.81 6.46 -24.98
C LEU A 6 -17.26 7.86 -24.70
N ARG A 7 -17.96 8.90 -25.18
CA ARG A 7 -17.51 10.29 -25.08
C ARG A 7 -17.52 10.86 -23.66
N ASP A 8 -18.19 10.19 -22.71
CA ASP A 8 -18.39 10.65 -21.33
C ASP A 8 -18.17 9.53 -20.27
N ALA A 9 -17.18 8.67 -20.49
CA ALA A 9 -16.85 7.66 -19.47
C ALA A 9 -16.18 8.34 -18.26
N ARG A 10 -16.82 8.26 -17.09
CA ARG A 10 -16.25 8.69 -15.82
C ARG A 10 -15.82 7.47 -15.02
N VAL A 11 -14.66 7.55 -14.36
CA VAL A 11 -14.19 6.50 -13.46
C VAL A 11 -14.85 6.70 -12.10
N LEU A 12 -15.60 5.70 -11.65
CA LEU A 12 -16.16 5.67 -10.31
C LEU A 12 -15.32 4.72 -9.47
N TYR A 13 -14.79 5.22 -8.37
CA TYR A 13 -14.07 4.41 -7.39
C TYR A 13 -15.04 3.85 -6.35
N ASN A 14 -14.68 2.71 -5.75
CA ASN A 14 -15.45 2.16 -4.65
C ASN A 14 -15.53 3.18 -3.49
N PRO A 15 -16.70 3.42 -2.92
CA PRO A 15 -16.83 4.28 -1.76
C PRO A 15 -16.01 3.71 -0.59
N ILE A 16 -15.32 4.59 0.12
CA ILE A 16 -14.50 4.23 1.29
C ILE A 16 -15.02 5.02 2.48
N ASP A 17 -15.40 4.33 3.54
CA ASP A 17 -15.84 4.96 4.79
C ASP A 17 -14.60 5.41 5.59
N VAL A 18 -14.26 6.69 5.43
CA VAL A 18 -13.09 7.33 6.07
C VAL A 18 -13.20 7.31 7.59
N GLN A 19 -14.39 7.53 8.13
CA GLN A 19 -14.60 7.58 9.57
C GLN A 19 -14.45 6.19 10.18
N ALA A 20 -15.05 5.16 9.60
CA ALA A 20 -14.92 3.79 10.06
C ALA A 20 -13.45 3.31 10.03
N ILE A 21 -12.66 3.69 9.01
CA ILE A 21 -11.23 3.36 8.94
C ILE A 21 -10.47 3.98 10.11
N LYS A 22 -10.70 5.26 10.40
CA LYS A 22 -10.05 5.97 11.51
C LYS A 22 -10.40 5.37 12.86
N GLU A 23 -11.67 5.09 13.11
CA GLU A 23 -12.16 4.47 14.34
C GLU A 23 -11.54 3.08 14.54
N LYS A 24 -11.64 2.21 13.53
CA LYS A 24 -11.05 0.87 13.56
C LYS A 24 -9.53 0.89 13.75
N SER A 25 -8.84 1.88 13.21
CA SER A 25 -7.38 1.98 13.37
C SER A 25 -6.93 2.26 14.81
N ALA A 26 -7.85 2.69 15.67
CA ALA A 26 -7.59 3.01 17.08
C ALA A 26 -8.06 1.91 18.07
N GLU A 27 -8.67 0.82 17.57
CA GLU A 27 -9.24 -0.23 18.43
C GLU A 27 -8.20 -0.93 19.32
N PHE A 28 -6.98 -1.09 18.81
CA PHE A 28 -5.86 -1.65 19.57
C PHE A 28 -4.51 -1.17 19.03
N VAL A 29 -3.46 -1.40 19.80
CA VAL A 29 -2.07 -1.11 19.39
C VAL A 29 -1.30 -2.42 19.31
N PRO A 30 -0.90 -2.89 18.11
CA PRO A 30 -0.12 -4.11 17.98
C PRO A 30 1.30 -3.90 18.51
N GLN A 31 1.87 -4.96 19.10
CA GLN A 31 3.26 -4.94 19.51
C GLN A 31 4.15 -4.90 18.27
N ARG A 32 4.94 -3.83 18.14
CA ARG A 32 5.87 -3.66 17.02
C ARG A 32 7.31 -4.04 17.40
N PRO A 33 8.11 -4.50 16.43
CA PRO A 33 9.55 -4.70 16.63
C PRO A 33 10.24 -3.38 17.01
N GLU A 34 11.05 -3.40 18.08
CA GLU A 34 11.76 -2.22 18.55
C GLU A 34 13.01 -1.93 17.72
N GLY A 35 13.38 -0.66 17.59
CA GLY A 35 14.62 -0.21 16.97
C GLY A 35 14.77 -0.52 15.49
N LYS A 36 13.67 -0.83 14.79
CA LYS A 36 13.66 -1.15 13.36
C LYS A 36 12.64 -0.30 12.62
N THR A 37 12.97 0.07 11.38
CA THR A 37 11.94 0.58 10.47
C THR A 37 10.95 -0.51 10.16
N LEU A 38 9.66 -0.25 10.42
CA LEU A 38 8.59 -1.20 10.22
C LEU A 38 7.87 -0.93 8.90
N PHE A 39 8.04 -1.83 7.95
CA PHE A 39 7.24 -1.91 6.74
C PHE A 39 5.98 -2.75 6.97
N CYS A 40 4.90 -2.39 6.31
CA CYS A 40 3.69 -3.21 6.27
C CYS A 40 3.22 -3.35 4.83
N ALA A 41 2.87 -4.56 4.43
CA ALA A 41 2.27 -4.85 3.14
C ALA A 41 0.99 -5.67 3.36
N SER A 42 -0.10 -5.27 2.71
CA SER A 42 -1.41 -5.90 2.89
C SER A 42 -2.04 -6.27 1.56
N GLY A 43 -2.66 -7.42 1.50
CA GLY A 43 -3.40 -7.87 0.34
C GLY A 43 -3.46 -9.38 0.19
N ARG A 44 -4.23 -9.83 -0.80
CA ARG A 44 -4.33 -11.26 -1.13
C ARG A 44 -2.97 -11.78 -1.64
N LEU A 45 -2.50 -12.90 -1.11
CA LEU A 45 -1.21 -13.51 -1.50
C LEU A 45 -1.34 -14.24 -2.83
N VAL A 46 -1.30 -13.45 -3.93
CA VAL A 46 -1.38 -13.89 -5.32
C VAL A 46 -0.20 -13.30 -6.12
N PRO A 47 0.20 -13.92 -7.27
CA PRO A 47 1.35 -13.46 -8.06
C PRO A 47 1.26 -11.99 -8.47
N GLN A 48 0.05 -11.49 -8.74
CA GLN A 48 -0.23 -10.10 -9.13
C GLN A 48 0.24 -9.09 -8.08
N LYS A 49 0.15 -9.42 -6.78
CA LYS A 49 0.55 -8.53 -5.67
C LYS A 49 2.06 -8.44 -5.46
N GLY A 50 2.84 -9.33 -6.08
CA GLY A 50 4.30 -9.22 -6.14
C GLY A 50 5.01 -9.35 -4.79
N PHE A 51 4.45 -10.08 -3.82
CA PHE A 51 5.11 -10.30 -2.53
C PHE A 51 6.45 -11.03 -2.65
N ASP A 52 6.62 -11.87 -3.67
CA ASP A 52 7.86 -12.55 -3.96
C ASP A 52 9.01 -11.56 -4.27
N ARG A 53 8.75 -10.54 -5.09
CA ARG A 53 9.76 -9.50 -5.36
C ARG A 53 10.01 -8.57 -4.17
N LEU A 54 9.01 -8.37 -3.30
CA LEU A 54 9.22 -7.67 -2.04
C LEU A 54 10.15 -8.45 -1.11
N VAL A 55 9.94 -9.77 -0.97
CA VAL A 55 10.85 -10.64 -0.20
C VAL A 55 12.26 -10.62 -0.78
N GLU A 56 12.42 -10.62 -2.11
CA GLU A 56 13.74 -10.52 -2.76
C GLU A 56 14.41 -9.16 -2.50
N ALA A 57 13.65 -8.05 -2.54
CA ALA A 57 14.18 -6.74 -2.17
C ALA A 57 14.62 -6.72 -0.69
N CYS A 58 13.80 -7.26 0.22
CA CYS A 58 14.14 -7.40 1.63
C CYS A 58 15.41 -8.25 1.86
N HIS A 59 15.60 -9.31 1.06
CA HIS A 59 16.82 -10.11 1.13
C HIS A 59 18.07 -9.28 0.83
N ARG A 60 18.04 -8.48 -0.23
CA ARG A 60 19.16 -7.59 -0.60
C ARG A 60 19.39 -6.50 0.45
N LEU A 61 18.35 -5.92 1.03
CA LEU A 61 18.47 -4.98 2.14
C LEU A 61 19.13 -5.62 3.36
N ALA A 62 18.77 -6.86 3.69
CA ALA A 62 19.37 -7.60 4.78
C ALA A 62 20.86 -7.90 4.53
N GLN A 63 21.22 -8.27 3.30
CA GLN A 63 22.63 -8.46 2.89
C GLN A 63 23.44 -7.17 2.97
N ALA A 64 22.83 -6.01 2.67
CA ALA A 64 23.44 -4.69 2.81
C ALA A 64 23.51 -4.19 4.27
N GLY A 65 23.01 -4.96 5.24
CA GLY A 65 23.09 -4.65 6.68
C GLY A 65 22.02 -3.71 7.20
N PHE A 66 21.00 -3.38 6.42
CA PHE A 66 19.91 -2.52 6.88
C PHE A 66 19.07 -3.17 7.99
N SER A 67 18.60 -2.33 8.94
CA SER A 67 17.72 -2.73 10.04
C SER A 67 16.28 -2.39 9.72
N PHE A 68 15.46 -3.41 9.48
CA PHE A 68 14.03 -3.28 9.18
C PHE A 68 13.25 -4.50 9.64
N HIS A 69 11.93 -4.37 9.67
CA HIS A 69 11.01 -5.49 9.79
C HIS A 69 9.84 -5.30 8.81
N LEU A 70 9.32 -6.38 8.27
CA LEU A 70 8.18 -6.37 7.35
C LEU A 70 7.04 -7.22 7.92
N TRP A 71 5.88 -6.61 8.07
CA TRP A 71 4.63 -7.34 8.28
C TRP A 71 3.94 -7.57 6.95
N ILE A 72 3.46 -8.80 6.75
CA ILE A 72 2.63 -9.18 5.60
C ILE A 72 1.26 -9.60 6.14
N LEU A 73 0.23 -8.83 5.78
CA LEU A 73 -1.16 -9.08 6.14
C LEU A 73 -1.90 -9.65 4.92
N GLY A 74 -2.63 -10.71 5.15
CA GLY A 74 -3.47 -11.37 4.16
C GLY A 74 -3.12 -12.82 3.95
N GLU A 75 -3.93 -13.48 3.14
CA GLU A 75 -3.83 -14.89 2.79
C GLU A 75 -4.00 -15.08 1.29
N GLY A 76 -3.64 -16.26 0.80
CA GLY A 76 -3.82 -16.61 -0.60
C GLY A 76 -2.97 -17.79 -1.03
N PRO A 77 -3.12 -18.25 -2.29
CA PRO A 77 -2.48 -19.46 -2.80
C PRO A 77 -0.94 -19.43 -2.79
N GLU A 78 -0.34 -18.22 -2.82
CA GLU A 78 1.12 -18.09 -2.76
C GLU A 78 1.69 -18.10 -1.32
N GLY A 79 0.85 -18.13 -0.27
CA GLY A 79 1.29 -17.99 1.12
C GLY A 79 2.40 -18.96 1.49
N ARG A 80 2.16 -20.29 1.30
CA ARG A 80 3.16 -21.32 1.61
C ARG A 80 4.47 -21.15 0.82
N LYS A 81 4.38 -20.76 -0.44
CA LYS A 81 5.53 -20.53 -1.30
C LYS A 81 6.35 -19.31 -0.82
N LEU A 82 5.68 -18.27 -0.39
CA LEU A 82 6.33 -17.07 0.19
C LEU A 82 7.01 -17.38 1.52
N GLU A 83 6.40 -18.18 2.40
CA GLU A 83 7.03 -18.64 3.65
C GLU A 83 8.30 -19.47 3.40
N VAL A 84 8.26 -20.34 2.38
CA VAL A 84 9.45 -21.11 1.96
C VAL A 84 10.52 -20.14 1.45
N LEU A 85 10.17 -19.19 0.59
CA LEU A 85 11.11 -18.21 0.07
C LEU A 85 11.75 -17.38 1.19
N VAL A 86 10.97 -16.91 2.16
CA VAL A 86 11.49 -16.18 3.35
C VAL A 86 12.51 -17.01 4.11
N ARG A 87 12.26 -18.30 4.28
CA ARG A 87 13.16 -19.23 4.96
C ARG A 87 14.46 -19.47 4.15
N GLU A 88 14.33 -19.70 2.85
CA GLU A 88 15.48 -19.88 1.94
C GLU A 88 16.37 -18.63 1.88
N ARG A 89 15.79 -17.44 2.05
CA ARG A 89 16.51 -16.16 2.10
C ARG A 89 17.01 -15.76 3.49
N GLY A 90 16.74 -16.56 4.53
CA GLY A 90 17.19 -16.28 5.90
C GLY A 90 16.53 -15.04 6.52
N LEU A 91 15.25 -14.79 6.21
CA LEU A 91 14.52 -13.58 6.62
C LEU A 91 13.48 -13.82 7.72
N GLN A 92 13.48 -14.97 8.40
CA GLN A 92 12.48 -15.35 9.39
C GLN A 92 12.38 -14.35 10.55
N ASP A 93 13.52 -13.73 10.93
CA ASP A 93 13.58 -12.73 12.00
C ASP A 93 13.28 -11.29 11.53
N ARG A 94 12.98 -11.13 10.23
CA ARG A 94 12.74 -9.83 9.59
C ARG A 94 11.40 -9.72 8.89
N ILE A 95 10.73 -10.83 8.61
CA ILE A 95 9.42 -10.87 7.94
C ILE A 95 8.46 -11.71 8.77
N THR A 96 7.32 -11.13 9.13
CA THR A 96 6.25 -11.81 9.84
C THR A 96 4.99 -11.85 8.97
N PHE A 97 4.48 -13.05 8.71
CA PHE A 97 3.16 -13.23 8.13
C PHE A 97 2.12 -13.17 9.24
N LEU A 98 1.23 -12.20 9.20
CA LEU A 98 0.17 -12.01 10.18
C LEU A 98 -1.15 -12.71 9.80
N GLY A 99 -1.19 -13.32 8.60
CA GLY A 99 -2.40 -13.95 8.09
C GLY A 99 -3.49 -12.94 7.73
N HIS A 100 -4.71 -13.43 7.57
CA HIS A 100 -5.88 -12.60 7.39
C HIS A 100 -6.22 -11.87 8.68
N GLN A 101 -6.42 -10.55 8.58
CA GLN A 101 -6.86 -9.73 9.70
C GLN A 101 -8.24 -9.12 9.38
N GLU A 102 -9.25 -9.36 10.21
CA GLU A 102 -10.57 -8.74 10.05
C GLU A 102 -10.49 -7.21 10.16
N ASN A 103 -9.60 -6.72 11.02
CA ASN A 103 -9.26 -5.32 11.15
C ASN A 103 -7.76 -5.09 10.90
N PRO A 104 -7.33 -4.77 9.68
CA PRO A 104 -5.92 -4.55 9.36
C PRO A 104 -5.40 -3.17 9.79
N TYR A 105 -6.29 -2.21 10.04
CA TYR A 105 -5.94 -0.80 10.21
C TYR A 105 -5.03 -0.50 11.41
N PRO A 106 -5.14 -1.15 12.58
CA PRO A 106 -4.19 -0.98 13.67
C PRO A 106 -2.75 -1.38 13.29
N TYR A 107 -2.59 -2.46 12.52
CA TYR A 107 -1.27 -2.89 12.02
C TYR A 107 -0.72 -1.90 10.99
N MET A 108 -1.57 -1.43 10.05
CA MET A 108 -1.19 -0.40 9.09
C MET A 108 -0.72 0.86 9.81
N ARG A 109 -1.52 1.35 10.77
CA ARG A 109 -1.20 2.56 11.56
C ARG A 109 0.08 2.44 12.37
N ALA A 110 0.42 1.23 12.84
CA ALA A 110 1.65 0.99 13.59
C ALA A 110 2.90 0.95 12.69
N ALA A 111 2.75 0.80 11.39
CA ALA A 111 3.86 0.77 10.44
C ALA A 111 4.46 2.17 10.21
N ASP A 112 5.75 2.19 9.88
CA ASP A 112 6.42 3.42 9.45
C ASP A 112 6.13 3.73 7.98
N TRP A 113 5.99 2.68 7.15
CA TRP A 113 5.67 2.78 5.73
C TRP A 113 4.81 1.60 5.28
N MET A 114 3.83 1.90 4.44
CA MET A 114 3.11 0.87 3.68
C MET A 114 3.83 0.60 2.36
N VAL A 115 3.92 -0.68 1.99
CA VAL A 115 4.58 -1.13 0.76
C VAL A 115 3.57 -1.84 -0.14
N CYS A 116 3.37 -1.30 -1.34
CA CYS A 116 2.57 -1.91 -2.40
C CYS A 116 3.50 -2.39 -3.50
N SER A 117 3.76 -3.70 -3.55
CA SER A 117 4.68 -4.32 -4.50
C SER A 117 3.98 -4.91 -5.73
N SER A 118 2.77 -4.48 -6.06
CA SER A 118 1.95 -5.09 -7.11
C SER A 118 2.57 -4.99 -8.50
N ARG A 119 2.44 -6.05 -9.29
CA ARG A 119 2.82 -6.07 -10.72
C ARG A 119 1.79 -5.38 -11.60
N SER A 120 0.53 -5.47 -11.20
CA SER A 120 -0.59 -4.87 -11.90
C SER A 120 -1.70 -4.58 -10.92
N GLU A 121 -2.28 -3.39 -10.99
CA GLU A 121 -3.39 -2.96 -10.14
C GLU A 121 -4.11 -1.79 -10.81
N GLY A 122 -5.45 -1.83 -10.84
CA GLY A 122 -6.25 -0.72 -11.37
C GLY A 122 -6.38 0.42 -10.35
N HIS A 123 -6.83 0.08 -9.14
CA HIS A 123 -6.98 1.00 -8.02
C HIS A 123 -6.75 0.23 -6.72
N SER A 124 -5.79 0.65 -5.92
CA SER A 124 -5.44 -0.02 -4.68
C SER A 124 -6.20 0.55 -3.48
N THR A 125 -7.07 -0.25 -2.87
CA THR A 125 -7.73 0.14 -1.62
C THR A 125 -6.72 0.39 -0.51
N VAL A 126 -5.66 -0.43 -0.43
CA VAL A 126 -4.59 -0.28 0.55
C VAL A 126 -3.88 1.07 0.45
N ILE A 127 -3.66 1.60 -0.76
CA ILE A 127 -3.10 2.95 -0.95
C ILE A 127 -4.08 3.99 -0.38
N SER A 128 -5.36 3.94 -0.77
CA SER A 128 -6.36 4.88 -0.28
C SER A 128 -6.50 4.85 1.25
N GLU A 129 -6.55 3.65 1.84
CA GLU A 129 -6.62 3.44 3.28
C GLU A 129 -5.38 4.00 4.01
N SER A 130 -4.20 3.80 3.44
CA SER A 130 -2.95 4.34 3.98
C SER A 130 -2.94 5.87 3.96
N LEU A 131 -3.38 6.49 2.86
CA LEU A 131 -3.50 7.95 2.74
C LEU A 131 -4.49 8.51 3.77
N ILE A 132 -5.64 7.87 3.97
CA ILE A 132 -6.64 8.25 4.98
C ILE A 132 -6.03 8.24 6.40
N LEU A 133 -5.20 7.25 6.69
CA LEU A 133 -4.52 7.10 7.99
C LEU A 133 -3.25 7.95 8.12
N GLY A 134 -2.84 8.68 7.08
CA GLY A 134 -1.62 9.48 7.07
C GLY A 134 -0.33 8.64 7.13
N ILE A 135 -0.40 7.41 6.63
CA ILE A 135 0.74 6.51 6.61
C ILE A 135 1.46 6.67 5.28
N PRO A 136 2.78 6.96 5.28
CA PRO A 136 3.56 7.04 4.06
C PRO A 136 3.46 5.75 3.24
N VAL A 137 3.35 5.90 1.93
CA VAL A 137 3.23 4.77 0.99
C VAL A 137 4.40 4.77 0.03
N VAL A 138 5.01 3.61 -0.17
CA VAL A 138 5.83 3.31 -1.34
C VAL A 138 5.12 2.28 -2.20
N SER A 139 4.95 2.58 -3.48
CA SER A 139 4.27 1.67 -4.42
C SER A 139 5.07 1.51 -5.70
N THR A 140 5.07 0.29 -6.23
CA THR A 140 5.53 0.06 -7.62
C THR A 140 4.53 0.68 -8.59
N LEU A 141 5.05 1.20 -9.71
CA LEU A 141 4.26 1.85 -10.75
C LEU A 141 3.33 0.83 -11.44
N CYS A 142 2.04 0.94 -11.16
CA CYS A 142 0.96 0.21 -11.82
C CYS A 142 -0.07 1.21 -12.36
N SER A 143 -1.02 0.70 -13.15
CA SER A 143 -2.17 1.51 -13.57
C SER A 143 -2.88 2.10 -12.36
N GLY A 144 -3.21 3.38 -12.38
CA GLY A 144 -3.91 4.09 -11.29
C GLY A 144 -3.02 4.57 -10.13
N VAL A 145 -1.81 4.04 -9.94
CA VAL A 145 -0.92 4.46 -8.84
C VAL A 145 -0.51 5.94 -8.95
N ARG A 146 -0.22 6.41 -10.18
CA ARG A 146 0.11 7.82 -10.41
C ARG A 146 -1.03 8.74 -9.96
N GLU A 147 -2.25 8.40 -10.33
CA GLU A 147 -3.43 9.15 -9.95
C GLU A 147 -3.65 9.12 -8.43
N GLN A 148 -3.58 7.93 -7.81
CA GLN A 148 -3.79 7.79 -6.36
C GLN A 148 -2.73 8.53 -5.54
N LEU A 149 -1.47 8.50 -5.98
CA LEU A 149 -0.35 9.14 -5.30
C LEU A 149 -0.04 10.56 -5.84
N GLY A 150 -0.88 11.12 -6.71
CA GLY A 150 -0.71 12.48 -7.24
C GLY A 150 0.64 12.67 -7.93
N ASP A 151 1.02 11.74 -8.82
CA ASP A 151 2.33 11.72 -9.49
C ASP A 151 3.55 11.75 -8.54
N GLY A 152 3.37 11.23 -7.31
CA GLY A 152 4.42 11.19 -6.28
C GLY A 152 4.28 12.30 -5.21
N GLU A 153 3.26 13.15 -5.30
CA GLU A 153 2.99 14.18 -4.27
C GLU A 153 2.63 13.53 -2.92
N PHE A 154 1.83 12.44 -2.93
CA PHE A 154 1.27 11.83 -1.72
C PHE A 154 1.96 10.54 -1.28
N GLY A 155 2.94 10.07 -2.04
CA GLY A 155 3.67 8.85 -1.75
C GLY A 155 4.82 8.63 -2.71
N LEU A 156 5.69 7.67 -2.42
CA LEU A 156 6.85 7.34 -3.24
C LEU A 156 6.46 6.33 -4.32
N ILE A 157 6.74 6.65 -5.58
CA ILE A 157 6.48 5.76 -6.72
C ILE A 157 7.81 5.18 -7.20
N ALA A 158 7.99 3.87 -7.01
CA ALA A 158 9.10 3.11 -7.59
C ALA A 158 8.75 2.63 -9.01
N GLY A 159 9.75 2.35 -9.83
CA GLY A 159 9.54 1.62 -11.08
C GLY A 159 8.92 0.24 -10.84
N ASN A 160 8.42 -0.42 -11.92
CA ASN A 160 7.69 -1.68 -11.76
C ASN A 160 8.59 -2.92 -11.85
N ASP A 161 9.77 -2.86 -11.25
CA ASP A 161 10.65 -4.00 -11.09
C ASP A 161 11.22 -4.12 -9.65
N THR A 162 11.91 -5.22 -9.39
CA THR A 162 12.50 -5.50 -8.06
C THR A 162 13.63 -4.53 -7.72
N GLN A 163 14.41 -4.09 -8.69
CA GLN A 163 15.55 -3.20 -8.45
C GLN A 163 15.09 -1.79 -8.09
N ASP A 164 14.06 -1.29 -8.76
CA ASP A 164 13.49 0.02 -8.45
C ASP A 164 12.77 0.03 -7.11
N LEU A 165 12.07 -1.07 -6.78
CA LEU A 165 11.49 -1.25 -5.44
C LEU A 165 12.59 -1.27 -4.36
N LEU A 166 13.69 -1.99 -4.58
CA LEU A 166 14.82 -2.02 -3.67
C LEU A 166 15.38 -0.62 -3.43
N ARG A 167 15.65 0.16 -4.50
CA ARG A 167 16.16 1.54 -4.38
C ARG A 167 15.23 2.42 -3.56
N ALA A 168 13.93 2.32 -3.79
CA ALA A 168 12.96 3.10 -3.03
C ALA A 168 12.95 2.73 -1.53
N LEU A 169 13.10 1.45 -1.20
CA LEU A 169 13.22 0.99 0.18
C LEU A 169 14.56 1.41 0.82
N GLU A 170 15.66 1.43 0.05
CA GLU A 170 16.96 1.97 0.49
C GLU A 170 16.88 3.47 0.78
N ASP A 171 16.19 4.25 -0.05
CA ASP A 171 16.00 5.68 0.17
C ASP A 171 15.21 5.96 1.46
N ILE A 172 14.23 5.11 1.80
CA ILE A 172 13.53 5.15 3.08
C ILE A 172 14.48 4.84 4.25
N LEU A 173 15.26 3.77 4.15
CA LEU A 173 16.14 3.30 5.22
C LEU A 173 17.37 4.18 5.43
N THR A 174 17.72 5.00 4.44
CA THR A 174 18.80 6.01 4.51
C THR A 174 18.28 7.42 4.78
N GLU A 175 16.99 7.56 5.14
CA GLU A 175 16.31 8.83 5.43
C GLU A 175 16.32 9.84 4.27
N ARG A 176 16.61 9.41 3.03
CA ARG A 176 16.46 10.24 1.83
C ARG A 176 14.98 10.51 1.53
N ALA A 177 14.11 9.58 1.91
CA ALA A 177 12.66 9.75 1.94
C ALA A 177 12.22 9.94 3.39
N ASP A 178 11.95 11.18 3.79
CA ASP A 178 11.59 11.52 5.17
C ASP A 178 10.16 11.05 5.51
N ARG A 179 10.05 10.22 6.55
CA ARG A 179 8.78 9.63 6.99
C ARG A 179 7.75 10.69 7.39
N ARG A 180 8.17 11.76 8.05
CA ARG A 180 7.26 12.80 8.54
C ARG A 180 6.70 13.60 7.37
N ASP A 181 7.55 14.02 6.44
CA ASP A 181 7.14 14.74 5.24
C ASP A 181 6.16 13.90 4.41
N TYR A 182 6.47 12.62 4.15
CA TYR A 182 5.57 11.74 3.42
C TYR A 182 4.29 11.41 4.20
N GLY A 183 4.30 11.40 5.54
CA GLY A 183 3.10 11.26 6.36
C GLY A 183 2.15 12.46 6.24
N GLU A 184 2.69 13.68 6.26
CA GLU A 184 1.91 14.90 6.03
C GLU A 184 1.35 14.96 4.60
N ARG A 185 2.13 14.55 3.61
CA ARG A 185 1.68 14.42 2.22
C ARG A 185 0.57 13.38 2.08
N ALA A 186 0.71 12.21 2.73
CA ALA A 186 -0.31 11.18 2.73
C ALA A 186 -1.65 11.69 3.29
N LEU A 187 -1.63 12.45 4.40
CA LEU A 187 -2.84 13.06 4.95
C LEU A 187 -3.53 14.02 3.97
N ARG A 188 -2.76 14.82 3.21
CA ARG A 188 -3.33 15.67 2.15
C ARG A 188 -3.97 14.84 1.04
N GLY A 189 -3.32 13.73 0.63
CA GLY A 189 -3.88 12.78 -0.33
C GLY A 189 -5.16 12.12 0.19
N GLY A 190 -5.17 11.73 1.47
CA GLY A 190 -6.33 11.12 2.13
C GLY A 190 -7.56 12.02 2.18
N SER A 191 -7.38 13.34 2.25
CA SER A 191 -8.48 14.29 2.19
C SER A 191 -9.21 14.31 0.83
N ARG A 192 -8.58 13.81 -0.22
CA ARG A 192 -9.21 13.62 -1.55
C ARG A 192 -9.99 12.30 -1.65
N VAL A 193 -9.76 11.40 -0.69
CA VAL A 193 -10.41 10.09 -0.64
C VAL A 193 -11.52 10.15 0.39
N ASP A 194 -12.56 10.93 0.16
CA ASP A 194 -13.69 10.99 1.05
C ASP A 194 -14.96 10.36 0.45
N LEU A 195 -15.85 9.94 1.32
CA LEU A 195 -17.13 9.35 0.94
C LEU A 195 -18.04 10.42 0.32
N ASP A 196 -18.05 11.62 0.89
CA ASP A 196 -18.94 12.71 0.46
C ASP A 196 -18.58 13.20 -0.95
N GLY A 197 -17.27 13.38 -1.26
CA GLY A 197 -16.84 13.74 -2.60
C GLY A 197 -17.21 12.69 -3.65
N ARG A 198 -17.20 11.41 -3.28
CA ARG A 198 -17.58 10.30 -4.16
C ARG A 198 -19.08 10.16 -4.30
N MET A 199 -19.85 10.37 -3.22
CA MET A 199 -21.31 10.38 -3.26
C MET A 199 -21.82 11.54 -4.12
N ASN A 200 -21.27 12.74 -3.97
CA ASN A 200 -21.61 13.89 -4.82
C ASN A 200 -21.30 13.63 -6.31
N ALA A 201 -20.19 12.92 -6.61
CA ALA A 201 -19.88 12.52 -7.98
C ALA A 201 -20.90 11.50 -8.53
N LEU A 202 -21.41 10.60 -7.70
CA LEU A 202 -22.50 9.67 -8.07
C LEU A 202 -23.82 10.39 -8.29
N GLU A 203 -24.23 11.28 -7.40
CA GLU A 203 -25.45 12.08 -7.51
C GLU A 203 -25.43 12.92 -8.78
N GLY A 204 -24.33 13.60 -9.10
CA GLY A 204 -24.17 14.37 -10.33
C GLY A 204 -24.28 13.55 -11.63
N LEU A 205 -24.03 12.23 -11.57
CA LEU A 205 -24.24 11.33 -12.71
C LEU A 205 -25.72 10.97 -12.92
N PHE A 206 -26.51 10.93 -11.85
CA PHE A 206 -27.96 10.66 -11.95
C PHE A 206 -28.75 11.90 -12.37
N GLU A 207 -28.30 13.11 -11.97
CA GLU A 207 -28.97 14.37 -12.34
C GLU A 207 -28.75 14.77 -13.82
N THR A 208 -27.65 14.38 -14.45
CA THR A 208 -27.36 14.71 -15.86
C THR A 208 -28.03 13.80 -16.87
N ASN A 209 -28.78 12.79 -16.46
CA ASN A 209 -29.50 11.84 -17.32
C ASN A 209 -31.05 12.09 -17.39
N HIS A 210 -31.52 13.30 -17.07
CA HIS A 210 -32.92 13.74 -17.26
C HIS A 210 -33.07 14.83 -18.29
#